data_7bbc1e40726a43efe28378711e88b313
#
_entry.id   7bbc1e40726a43efe28378711e88b313
#
_cell.length_a   1.000
_cell.length_b   1.000
_cell.length_c   1.000
_cell.angle_alpha   90.00
_cell.angle_beta   90.00
_cell.angle_gamma   90.00
#
_symmetry.space_group_name_H-M   'P 1'
#
loop_
_entity.id
_entity.type
_entity.pdbx_description
1 polymer ?
#
loop_
_entity_poly.entity_id
_entity_poly.type
_entity_poly.pdbx_seq_one_letter_code
_entity_poly.pdbx_strand_id
1 'polypeptide(L)'
;MKYAICLVLTGFITSGCSVKLQPLDLQELEAKRDERLERFTANQEEITRPITLYDAMARAIKYNLDYKVGVYEEALRSSEASLANLDMLPQLVANAGFSNRDNFSGSSSSALLSSSSVGDQSLVSSTSSERDVIDADLTLSWDVLDFGLSYVRAKQSADAVLVANERKRRVANRIIEDVRTAYWRAVSAQRLVTKLSSLESDIAKALTEADESFRQKQTSPLAALTYQRELLDIKNTIQTMRSESFAAKRQLAALMNVNPATKFTLALPPRHSQEADIVFKPDAMVRQALLHRPEVRELNYEQRIGEREATGALLDLLPSLRFFGGFNHNSNDFLFNNEWLSWGTRASWNVFELFRYPGTKKANELQQELLNQRALALTMAVVTQVHVSVGRYEIAKQRLGTTENYFKVNNNILEQTKIGYNTRKVSYQNFVREKMNSIVAEARYDVARASVENAYANVFASIGQDTFGQIDVAESSVDELGKHLKNLSLIHI
;
A
#
# COMPACT_ATOMS: atom_id res chain seq x y z
N MET A 1 31.65 -39.88 41.86
CA MET A 1 31.83 -38.53 41.30
C MET A 1 31.28 -38.37 39.87
N LYS A 2 31.25 -39.38 38.99
CA LYS A 2 30.76 -39.29 37.62
C LYS A 2 29.23 -39.05 37.46
N TYR A 3 28.40 -39.54 38.41
CA TYR A 3 26.94 -39.31 38.41
C TYR A 3 26.51 -37.94 38.94
N ALA A 4 27.34 -37.27 39.70
CA ALA A 4 27.04 -35.93 40.25
C ALA A 4 27.14 -34.83 39.18
N ILE A 5 28.00 -35.01 38.16
CA ILE A 5 28.20 -34.03 37.07
C ILE A 5 27.03 -34.08 36.09
N CYS A 6 26.46 -35.25 35.78
CA CYS A 6 25.27 -35.38 34.95
C CYS A 6 24.02 -34.76 35.59
N LEU A 7 23.87 -34.88 36.91
CA LEU A 7 22.71 -34.29 37.64
C LEU A 7 22.78 -32.75 37.74
N VAL A 8 23.98 -32.17 37.75
CA VAL A 8 24.17 -30.72 37.74
C VAL A 8 23.92 -30.15 36.33
N LEU A 9 24.31 -30.82 35.27
CA LEU A 9 24.01 -30.35 33.90
C LEU A 9 22.51 -30.43 33.56
N THR A 10 21.79 -31.44 34.01
CA THR A 10 20.35 -31.57 33.81
C THR A 10 19.55 -30.49 34.58
N GLY A 11 20.04 -30.05 35.75
CA GLY A 11 19.40 -28.98 36.55
C GLY A 11 19.50 -27.58 35.90
N PHE A 12 20.53 -27.33 35.07
CA PHE A 12 20.69 -26.04 34.40
C PHE A 12 19.80 -25.87 33.15
N ILE A 13 19.38 -26.96 32.52
CA ILE A 13 18.59 -26.89 31.28
C ILE A 13 17.10 -26.66 31.53
N THR A 14 16.59 -26.97 32.72
CA THR A 14 15.16 -26.87 33.02
C THR A 14 14.70 -25.50 33.54
N SER A 15 15.62 -24.60 33.91
CA SER A 15 15.27 -23.29 34.47
C SER A 15 15.31 -22.11 33.46
N GLY A 16 15.66 -22.36 32.20
CA GLY A 16 15.99 -21.30 31.24
C GLY A 16 15.01 -21.02 30.12
N CYS A 17 13.96 -21.82 29.92
CA CYS A 17 13.14 -21.72 28.68
C CYS A 17 11.72 -21.16 28.86
N SER A 18 11.44 -20.45 29.95
CA SER A 18 10.15 -19.78 30.08
C SER A 18 10.26 -18.34 29.56
N VAL A 19 9.82 -18.09 28.33
CA VAL A 19 9.65 -16.73 27.81
C VAL A 19 8.48 -16.07 28.54
N LYS A 20 8.79 -15.06 29.37
CA LYS A 20 7.74 -14.26 30.03
C LYS A 20 7.25 -13.19 29.08
N LEU A 21 5.94 -12.94 29.10
CA LEU A 21 5.34 -11.81 28.41
C LEU A 21 5.94 -10.51 28.98
N GLN A 22 6.57 -9.72 28.12
CA GLN A 22 7.13 -8.41 28.47
C GLN A 22 6.31 -7.34 27.74
N PRO A 23 5.29 -6.74 28.38
CA PRO A 23 4.60 -5.60 27.82
C PRO A 23 5.58 -4.43 27.67
N LEU A 24 5.38 -3.62 26.63
CA LEU A 24 6.19 -2.42 26.43
C LEU A 24 6.04 -1.47 27.62
N ASP A 25 7.16 -0.99 28.15
CA ASP A 25 7.17 0.03 29.20
C ASP A 25 6.75 1.40 28.65
N LEU A 26 6.22 2.26 29.55
CA LEU A 26 5.79 3.61 29.19
C LEU A 26 6.96 4.44 28.61
N GLN A 27 8.15 4.33 29.17
CA GLN A 27 9.35 5.03 28.67
C GLN A 27 9.73 4.60 27.26
N GLU A 28 9.62 3.30 26.94
CA GLU A 28 9.86 2.76 25.59
C GLU A 28 8.79 3.27 24.60
N LEU A 29 7.53 3.34 25.03
CA LEU A 29 6.44 3.90 24.23
C LEU A 29 6.64 5.39 23.97
N GLU A 30 7.10 6.15 24.98
CA GLU A 30 7.41 7.57 24.85
C GLU A 30 8.57 7.82 23.89
N ALA A 31 9.66 7.06 23.99
CA ALA A 31 10.79 7.14 23.08
C ALA A 31 10.38 6.84 21.63
N LYS A 32 9.58 5.78 21.41
CA LYS A 32 9.03 5.45 20.10
C LYS A 32 8.08 6.53 19.56
N ARG A 33 7.28 7.17 20.43
CA ARG A 33 6.42 8.30 20.04
C ARG A 33 7.27 9.46 19.54
N ASP A 34 8.28 9.85 20.30
CA ASP A 34 9.11 11.01 19.98
C ASP A 34 9.91 10.77 18.69
N GLU A 35 10.50 9.58 18.52
CA GLU A 35 11.14 9.17 17.28
C GLU A 35 10.18 9.27 16.07
N ARG A 36 8.94 8.80 16.21
CA ARG A 36 7.95 8.86 15.12
C ARG A 36 7.55 10.30 14.81
N LEU A 37 7.39 11.15 15.85
CA LEU A 37 7.04 12.57 15.65
C LEU A 37 8.17 13.36 14.99
N GLU A 38 9.43 13.00 15.19
CA GLU A 38 10.56 13.60 14.49
C GLU A 38 10.66 13.12 13.04
N ARG A 39 10.43 11.82 12.81
CA ARG A 39 10.65 11.19 11.50
C ARG A 39 9.55 11.42 10.48
N PHE A 40 8.27 11.55 10.90
CA PHE A 40 7.14 11.51 9.94
C PHE A 40 7.15 12.68 8.96
N THR A 41 7.76 13.84 9.32
CA THR A 41 7.93 15.00 8.43
C THR A 41 9.39 15.33 8.14
N ALA A 42 10.35 14.46 8.50
CA ALA A 42 11.75 14.69 8.29
C ALA A 42 12.12 14.73 6.79
N ASN A 43 13.17 15.50 6.45
CA ASN A 43 13.76 15.56 5.12
C ASN A 43 12.81 16.01 4.00
N GLN A 44 11.86 16.89 4.30
CA GLN A 44 10.98 17.47 3.30
C GLN A 44 11.52 18.80 2.78
N GLU A 45 11.33 19.04 1.48
CA GLU A 45 11.63 20.33 0.86
C GLU A 45 10.74 21.44 1.45
N GLU A 46 11.31 22.59 1.76
CA GLU A 46 10.58 23.73 2.30
C GLU A 46 9.55 24.27 1.30
N ILE A 47 8.42 24.75 1.82
CA ILE A 47 7.35 25.36 1.01
C ILE A 47 7.63 26.85 0.92
N THR A 48 8.29 27.29 -0.15
CA THR A 48 8.69 28.68 -0.35
C THR A 48 7.72 29.49 -1.23
N ARG A 49 6.85 28.82 -1.97
CA ARG A 49 5.88 29.43 -2.91
C ARG A 49 4.47 28.87 -2.75
N PRO A 50 3.44 29.54 -3.26
CA PRO A 50 2.09 28.98 -3.30
C PRO A 50 2.06 27.64 -4.04
N ILE A 51 1.45 26.63 -3.41
CA ILE A 51 1.41 25.27 -3.92
C ILE A 51 0.41 25.18 -5.08
N THR A 52 0.83 24.69 -6.23
CA THR A 52 -0.04 24.33 -7.35
C THR A 52 -0.61 22.92 -7.18
N LEU A 53 -1.59 22.54 -8.00
CA LEU A 53 -2.10 21.16 -8.03
C LEU A 53 -0.99 20.14 -8.27
N TYR A 54 -0.11 20.42 -9.23
CA TYR A 54 0.97 19.51 -9.59
C TYR A 54 2.07 19.45 -8.53
N ASP A 55 2.36 20.55 -7.83
CA ASP A 55 3.27 20.55 -6.68
C ASP A 55 2.67 19.72 -5.53
N ALA A 56 1.37 19.80 -5.29
CA ALA A 56 0.69 19.00 -4.27
C ALA A 56 0.74 17.50 -4.60
N MET A 57 0.49 17.13 -5.86
CA MET A 57 0.61 15.74 -6.34
C MET A 57 2.06 15.24 -6.25
N ALA A 58 3.04 16.04 -6.66
CA ALA A 58 4.46 15.70 -6.56
C ALA A 58 4.91 15.48 -5.10
N ARG A 59 4.49 16.38 -4.19
CA ARG A 59 4.77 16.20 -2.75
C ARG A 59 4.12 14.95 -2.20
N ALA A 60 2.89 14.65 -2.59
CA ALA A 60 2.21 13.45 -2.11
C ALA A 60 2.91 12.19 -2.61
N ILE A 61 3.28 12.08 -3.89
CA ILE A 61 4.01 10.91 -4.39
C ILE A 61 5.38 10.79 -3.69
N LYS A 62 6.10 11.90 -3.46
CA LYS A 62 7.43 11.87 -2.86
C LYS A 62 7.43 11.57 -1.36
N TYR A 63 6.45 12.09 -0.62
CA TYR A 63 6.48 12.10 0.85
C TYR A 63 5.37 11.31 1.51
N ASN A 64 4.30 10.92 0.80
CA ASN A 64 3.20 10.15 1.39
C ASN A 64 3.69 8.80 1.94
N LEU A 65 3.30 8.49 3.16
CA LEU A 65 3.78 7.31 3.87
C LEU A 65 3.21 6.01 3.31
N ASP A 66 1.95 6.00 2.83
CA ASP A 66 1.34 4.82 2.19
C ASP A 66 2.07 4.45 0.89
N TYR A 67 2.48 5.46 0.10
CA TYR A 67 3.29 5.21 -1.09
C TYR A 67 4.67 4.63 -0.75
N LYS A 68 5.33 5.17 0.31
CA LYS A 68 6.60 4.64 0.80
C LYS A 68 6.49 3.20 1.28
N VAL A 69 5.38 2.84 1.95
CA VAL A 69 5.12 1.43 2.30
C VAL A 69 5.12 0.57 1.04
N GLY A 70 4.41 0.96 -0.02
CA GLY A 70 4.40 0.22 -1.29
C GLY A 70 5.79 0.10 -1.93
N VAL A 71 6.65 1.12 -1.84
CA VAL A 71 8.04 1.07 -2.32
C VAL A 71 8.87 0.04 -1.53
N TYR A 72 8.74 0.02 -0.20
CA TYR A 72 9.44 -0.95 0.64
C TYR A 72 8.90 -2.38 0.49
N GLU A 73 7.61 -2.55 0.26
CA GLU A 73 7.02 -3.86 -0.06
C GLU A 73 7.58 -4.43 -1.37
N GLU A 74 7.69 -3.61 -2.42
CA GLU A 74 8.32 -4.03 -3.68
C GLU A 74 9.80 -4.38 -3.48
N ALA A 75 10.56 -3.57 -2.75
CA ALA A 75 11.96 -3.83 -2.44
C ALA A 75 12.14 -5.13 -1.62
N LEU A 76 11.25 -5.39 -0.65
CA LEU A 76 11.23 -6.63 0.11
C LEU A 76 11.00 -7.84 -0.81
N ARG A 77 9.98 -7.79 -1.68
CA ARG A 77 9.72 -8.87 -2.65
C ARG A 77 10.87 -9.08 -3.62
N SER A 78 11.56 -8.01 -4.04
CA SER A 78 12.76 -8.10 -4.86
C SER A 78 13.92 -8.83 -4.14
N SER A 79 14.10 -8.56 -2.85
CA SER A 79 15.08 -9.25 -2.03
C SER A 79 14.72 -10.73 -1.83
N GLU A 80 13.43 -11.03 -1.58
CA GLU A 80 12.93 -12.41 -1.48
C GLU A 80 13.12 -13.18 -2.79
N ALA A 81 12.89 -12.54 -3.95
CA ALA A 81 13.15 -13.15 -5.26
C ALA A 81 14.64 -13.42 -5.48
N SER A 82 15.51 -12.55 -4.99
CA SER A 82 16.96 -12.75 -5.03
C SER A 82 17.39 -13.94 -4.17
N LEU A 83 16.83 -14.09 -2.96
CA LEU A 83 17.05 -15.23 -2.09
C LEU A 83 16.54 -16.53 -2.74
N ALA A 84 15.34 -16.52 -3.31
CA ALA A 84 14.78 -17.68 -4.01
C ALA A 84 15.66 -18.15 -5.20
N ASN A 85 16.43 -17.26 -5.83
CA ASN A 85 17.40 -17.64 -6.84
C ASN A 85 18.62 -18.39 -6.23
N LEU A 86 19.01 -18.06 -4.99
CA LEU A 86 20.08 -18.76 -4.29
C LEU A 86 19.65 -20.17 -3.84
N ASP A 87 18.36 -20.39 -3.59
CA ASP A 87 17.81 -21.71 -3.22
C ASP A 87 17.93 -22.76 -4.36
N MET A 88 18.26 -22.33 -5.57
CA MET A 88 18.56 -23.24 -6.70
C MET A 88 19.98 -23.77 -6.66
N LEU A 89 20.88 -23.23 -5.83
CA LEU A 89 22.26 -23.65 -5.76
C LEU A 89 22.41 -25.00 -5.02
N PRO A 90 23.43 -25.81 -5.36
CA PRO A 90 23.77 -26.95 -4.55
C PRO A 90 24.08 -26.55 -3.10
N GLN A 91 23.72 -27.40 -2.16
CA GLN A 91 24.02 -27.21 -0.74
C GLN A 91 25.45 -27.68 -0.42
N LEU A 92 26.26 -26.83 0.18
CA LEU A 92 27.57 -27.17 0.73
C LEU A 92 27.48 -27.08 2.26
N VAL A 93 27.60 -28.25 2.89
CA VAL A 93 27.44 -28.37 4.35
C VAL A 93 28.76 -28.89 4.94
N ALA A 94 29.26 -28.20 5.96
CA ALA A 94 30.37 -28.64 6.78
C ALA A 94 29.83 -29.13 8.12
N ASN A 95 30.18 -30.36 8.48
CA ASN A 95 29.87 -30.94 9.78
C ASN A 95 31.18 -31.21 10.53
N ALA A 96 31.15 -31.05 11.86
CA ALA A 96 32.19 -31.47 12.75
C ALA A 96 31.53 -32.03 14.02
N GLY A 97 31.93 -33.24 14.40
CA GLY A 97 31.43 -33.94 15.56
C GLY A 97 32.57 -34.40 16.47
N PHE A 98 32.31 -34.40 17.77
CA PHE A 98 33.16 -35.06 18.77
C PHE A 98 32.30 -36.06 19.53
N SER A 99 32.72 -37.31 19.55
CA SER A 99 32.05 -38.35 20.31
C SER A 99 33.02 -38.98 21.31
N ASN A 100 32.55 -39.14 22.56
CA ASN A 100 33.28 -39.79 23.65
C ASN A 100 32.44 -40.91 24.23
N ARG A 101 33.06 -42.06 24.44
CA ARG A 101 32.46 -43.18 25.14
C ARG A 101 33.21 -43.46 26.44
N ASP A 102 32.51 -43.81 27.51
CA ASP A 102 33.11 -44.16 28.79
C ASP A 102 33.72 -45.56 28.82
N ASN A 103 33.48 -46.39 27.80
CA ASN A 103 34.00 -47.75 27.60
C ASN A 103 34.46 -47.98 26.16
N PHE A 104 35.25 -49.01 25.93
CA PHE A 104 35.60 -49.41 24.56
C PHE A 104 34.41 -50.08 23.87
N SER A 105 34.27 -49.81 22.57
CA SER A 105 33.27 -50.49 21.72
C SER A 105 33.83 -51.86 21.30
N GLY A 106 33.59 -52.87 22.10
CA GLY A 106 34.00 -54.24 21.74
C GLY A 106 32.83 -55.01 21.14
N SER A 107 33.14 -55.82 20.13
CA SER A 107 32.23 -56.78 19.52
C SER A 107 32.94 -58.11 19.30
N SER A 108 32.17 -59.19 19.41
CA SER A 108 32.60 -60.53 19.00
C SER A 108 31.86 -60.92 17.74
N SER A 109 32.43 -61.85 16.96
CA SER A 109 31.85 -62.33 15.72
C SER A 109 31.57 -63.80 15.78
N SER A 110 30.61 -64.30 15.06
CA SER A 110 30.35 -65.73 14.83
C SER A 110 30.71 -66.07 13.38
N ALA A 111 31.25 -67.25 13.17
CA ALA A 111 31.51 -67.72 11.83
C ALA A 111 30.19 -67.95 11.05
N LEU A 112 30.08 -67.42 9.82
CA LEU A 112 28.96 -67.71 8.96
C LEU A 112 29.12 -69.10 8.35
N LEU A 113 28.26 -70.02 8.75
CA LEU A 113 28.27 -71.42 8.29
C LEU A 113 27.48 -71.57 6.99
N SER A 114 26.43 -70.86 6.82
CA SER A 114 25.60 -70.79 5.62
C SER A 114 24.84 -69.45 5.57
N SER A 115 24.10 -69.20 4.50
CA SER A 115 23.25 -67.97 4.38
C SER A 115 22.16 -67.87 5.48
N SER A 116 21.86 -68.93 6.17
CA SER A 116 20.82 -69.01 7.20
C SER A 116 21.31 -69.59 8.54
N SER A 117 22.59 -69.92 8.68
CA SER A 117 23.15 -70.46 9.92
C SER A 117 24.46 -69.85 10.30
N VAL A 118 24.67 -69.58 11.57
CA VAL A 118 25.87 -69.00 12.17
C VAL A 118 26.45 -70.03 13.16
N GLY A 119 27.78 -70.11 13.22
CA GLY A 119 28.49 -70.90 14.23
C GLY A 119 28.51 -70.20 15.59
N ASP A 120 29.17 -70.83 16.54
CA ASP A 120 29.32 -70.28 17.89
C ASP A 120 30.01 -68.90 17.87
N GLN A 121 29.63 -68.06 18.79
CA GLN A 121 30.20 -66.74 18.98
C GLN A 121 31.63 -66.85 19.48
N SER A 122 32.57 -66.12 18.92
CA SER A 122 33.90 -66.03 19.43
C SER A 122 33.95 -65.51 20.84
N LEU A 123 34.71 -66.22 21.76
CA LEU A 123 34.90 -65.71 23.12
C LEU A 123 35.85 -64.52 23.19
N VAL A 124 36.60 -64.25 22.11
CA VAL A 124 37.50 -63.10 22.03
C VAL A 124 36.75 -61.93 21.41
N SER A 125 36.65 -60.85 22.15
CA SER A 125 36.13 -59.60 21.66
C SER A 125 37.25 -58.74 21.08
N SER A 126 36.97 -58.04 19.99
CA SER A 126 37.85 -57.07 19.34
C SER A 126 37.17 -55.66 19.33
N THR A 127 37.98 -54.62 19.28
CA THR A 127 37.54 -53.26 19.08
C THR A 127 38.18 -52.71 17.81
N SER A 128 37.45 -51.89 17.07
CA SER A 128 37.90 -51.18 15.88
C SER A 128 37.56 -49.67 15.94
N SER A 129 37.27 -49.19 17.13
CA SER A 129 36.96 -47.78 17.34
C SER A 129 37.58 -47.30 18.64
N GLU A 130 38.19 -46.12 18.59
CA GLU A 130 38.64 -45.39 19.77
C GLU A 130 37.47 -44.93 20.63
N ARG A 131 37.78 -44.51 21.85
CA ARG A 131 36.79 -43.96 22.78
C ARG A 131 36.45 -42.50 22.47
N ASP A 132 37.42 -41.77 21.97
CA ASP A 132 37.39 -40.37 21.60
C ASP A 132 37.56 -40.25 20.10
N VAL A 133 36.55 -39.84 19.37
CA VAL A 133 36.57 -39.72 17.92
C VAL A 133 36.09 -38.34 17.51
N ILE A 134 36.88 -37.70 16.66
CA ILE A 134 36.48 -36.49 15.94
C ILE A 134 36.13 -36.89 14.50
N ASP A 135 34.98 -36.57 14.05
CA ASP A 135 34.55 -36.69 12.66
C ASP A 135 34.25 -35.30 12.08
N ALA A 136 34.71 -35.10 10.86
CA ALA A 136 34.44 -33.88 10.12
C ALA A 136 34.18 -34.22 8.65
N ASP A 137 33.17 -33.57 8.06
CA ASP A 137 32.91 -33.68 6.62
C ASP A 137 32.54 -32.35 5.99
N LEU A 138 32.90 -32.23 4.73
CA LEU A 138 32.46 -31.15 3.85
C LEU A 138 31.74 -31.80 2.66
N THR A 139 30.41 -31.71 2.64
CA THR A 139 29.59 -32.41 1.66
C THR A 139 28.83 -31.40 0.77
N LEU A 140 29.09 -31.49 -0.54
CA LEU A 140 28.29 -30.86 -1.59
C LEU A 140 27.14 -31.79 -1.97
N SER A 141 25.89 -31.32 -1.91
CA SER A 141 24.74 -32.11 -2.33
C SER A 141 23.84 -31.30 -3.25
N TRP A 142 23.29 -31.98 -4.25
CA TRP A 142 22.34 -31.38 -5.20
C TRP A 142 21.19 -32.36 -5.48
N ASP A 143 19.99 -31.91 -5.20
CA ASP A 143 18.77 -32.67 -5.46
C ASP A 143 18.09 -32.13 -6.72
N VAL A 144 17.85 -32.96 -7.70
CA VAL A 144 17.27 -32.55 -9.00
C VAL A 144 15.81 -32.13 -8.84
N LEU A 145 15.05 -32.78 -7.97
CA LEU A 145 13.66 -32.40 -7.70
C LEU A 145 13.61 -31.07 -6.95
N ASP A 146 14.44 -30.90 -5.90
CA ASP A 146 14.56 -29.65 -5.15
C ASP A 146 14.97 -28.49 -6.08
N PHE A 147 15.89 -28.72 -7.04
CA PHE A 147 16.22 -27.72 -8.04
C PHE A 147 15.01 -27.35 -8.90
N GLY A 148 14.25 -28.32 -9.37
CA GLY A 148 13.02 -28.08 -10.17
C GLY A 148 11.96 -27.29 -9.38
N LEU A 149 11.74 -27.63 -8.12
CA LEU A 149 10.83 -26.94 -7.22
C LEU A 149 11.33 -25.51 -6.89
N SER A 150 12.63 -25.37 -6.60
CA SER A 150 13.24 -24.05 -6.33
C SER A 150 13.18 -23.14 -7.57
N TYR A 151 13.37 -23.68 -8.78
CA TYR A 151 13.18 -22.93 -10.02
C TYR A 151 11.73 -22.42 -10.20
N VAL A 152 10.74 -23.26 -9.88
CA VAL A 152 9.33 -22.85 -9.91
C VAL A 152 9.07 -21.76 -8.86
N ARG A 153 9.58 -21.94 -7.63
CA ARG A 153 9.48 -20.94 -6.54
C ARG A 153 10.16 -19.62 -6.89
N ALA A 154 11.34 -19.66 -7.49
CA ALA A 154 12.04 -18.45 -7.94
C ALA A 154 11.22 -17.68 -8.99
N LYS A 155 10.58 -18.39 -9.92
CA LYS A 155 9.64 -17.76 -10.89
C LYS A 155 8.42 -17.17 -10.21
N GLN A 156 7.87 -17.82 -9.20
CA GLN A 156 6.73 -17.29 -8.42
C GLN A 156 7.16 -16.02 -7.66
N SER A 157 8.33 -16.04 -7.03
CA SER A 157 8.89 -14.88 -6.33
C SER A 157 9.14 -13.71 -7.27
N ALA A 158 9.63 -13.96 -8.50
CA ALA A 158 9.77 -12.92 -9.52
C ALA A 158 8.41 -12.31 -9.93
N ASP A 159 7.36 -13.13 -10.07
CA ASP A 159 6.01 -12.62 -10.33
C ASP A 159 5.44 -11.85 -9.14
N ALA A 160 5.77 -12.26 -7.90
CA ALA A 160 5.36 -11.54 -6.70
C ALA A 160 5.95 -10.11 -6.63
N VAL A 161 7.16 -9.89 -7.19
CA VAL A 161 7.71 -8.52 -7.38
C VAL A 161 6.81 -7.71 -8.31
N LEU A 162 6.37 -8.30 -9.44
CA LEU A 162 5.48 -7.63 -10.39
C LEU A 162 4.12 -7.32 -9.78
N VAL A 163 3.57 -8.22 -8.96
CA VAL A 163 2.35 -7.98 -8.18
C VAL A 163 2.53 -6.79 -7.23
N ALA A 164 3.65 -6.74 -6.49
CA ALA A 164 3.94 -5.63 -5.57
C ALA A 164 4.10 -4.30 -6.31
N ASN A 165 4.71 -4.30 -7.49
CA ASN A 165 4.84 -3.12 -8.35
C ASN A 165 3.46 -2.59 -8.79
N GLU A 166 2.56 -3.47 -9.27
CA GLU A 166 1.21 -3.04 -9.65
C GLU A 166 0.39 -2.54 -8.45
N ARG A 167 0.57 -3.14 -7.25
CA ARG A 167 -0.02 -2.63 -6.00
C ARG A 167 0.48 -1.23 -5.66
N LYS A 168 1.79 -1.00 -5.78
CA LYS A 168 2.38 0.33 -5.60
C LYS A 168 1.78 1.35 -6.57
N ARG A 169 1.62 0.99 -7.86
CA ARG A 169 0.98 1.85 -8.87
C ARG A 169 -0.46 2.18 -8.52
N ARG A 170 -1.24 1.21 -8.04
CA ARG A 170 -2.62 1.41 -7.58
C ARG A 170 -2.69 2.39 -6.40
N VAL A 171 -1.78 2.26 -5.42
CA VAL A 171 -1.69 3.19 -4.28
C VAL A 171 -1.37 4.60 -4.76
N ALA A 172 -0.41 4.76 -5.68
CA ALA A 172 -0.06 6.06 -6.25
C ALA A 172 -1.25 6.72 -6.96
N ASN A 173 -2.01 5.98 -7.76
CA ASN A 173 -3.18 6.48 -8.47
C ASN A 173 -4.26 6.96 -7.49
N ARG A 174 -4.51 6.20 -6.42
CA ARG A 174 -5.45 6.60 -5.36
C ARG A 174 -5.00 7.90 -4.67
N ILE A 175 -3.72 8.00 -4.31
CA ILE A 175 -3.18 9.21 -3.67
C ILE A 175 -3.34 10.43 -4.58
N ILE A 176 -3.08 10.30 -5.88
CA ILE A 176 -3.25 11.39 -6.86
C ILE A 176 -4.72 11.84 -6.92
N GLU A 177 -5.67 10.91 -6.96
CA GLU A 177 -7.11 11.21 -6.95
C GLU A 177 -7.52 11.94 -5.65
N ASP A 178 -7.08 11.44 -4.51
CA ASP A 178 -7.35 12.04 -3.20
C ASP A 178 -6.77 13.47 -3.10
N VAL A 179 -5.53 13.66 -3.57
CA VAL A 179 -4.86 14.97 -3.59
C VAL A 179 -5.60 15.95 -4.49
N ARG A 180 -6.02 15.55 -5.68
CA ARG A 180 -6.83 16.41 -6.57
C ARG A 180 -8.10 16.87 -5.88
N THR A 181 -8.83 15.94 -5.31
CA THR A 181 -10.08 16.24 -4.60
C THR A 181 -9.85 17.19 -3.41
N ALA A 182 -8.85 16.92 -2.59
CA ALA A 182 -8.51 17.75 -1.45
C ALA A 182 -7.98 19.14 -1.87
N TYR A 183 -7.18 19.21 -2.94
CA TYR A 183 -6.65 20.47 -3.47
C TYR A 183 -7.76 21.42 -3.92
N TRP A 184 -8.71 20.95 -4.73
CA TRP A 184 -9.80 21.78 -5.21
C TRP A 184 -10.74 22.24 -4.10
N ARG A 185 -10.99 21.37 -3.10
CA ARG A 185 -11.72 21.77 -1.88
C ARG A 185 -10.97 22.87 -1.11
N ALA A 186 -9.65 22.72 -0.96
CA ALA A 186 -8.81 23.70 -0.27
C ALA A 186 -8.69 25.03 -1.05
N VAL A 187 -8.67 24.99 -2.39
CA VAL A 187 -8.72 26.20 -3.25
C VAL A 187 -10.04 26.95 -3.07
N SER A 188 -11.18 26.26 -3.14
CA SER A 188 -12.51 26.86 -2.87
C SER A 188 -12.54 27.49 -1.48
N ALA A 189 -12.06 26.75 -0.48
CA ALA A 189 -11.94 27.23 0.90
C ALA A 189 -11.11 28.50 1.01
N GLN A 190 -9.93 28.56 0.36
CA GLN A 190 -9.05 29.72 0.40
C GLN A 190 -9.66 30.95 -0.26
N ARG A 191 -10.44 30.79 -1.34
CA ARG A 191 -11.17 31.88 -2.01
C ARG A 191 -12.25 32.48 -1.12
N LEU A 192 -12.92 31.65 -0.33
CA LEU A 192 -14.08 32.05 0.46
C LEU A 192 -13.73 32.66 1.81
N VAL A 193 -12.58 32.32 2.40
CA VAL A 193 -12.20 32.72 3.77
C VAL A 193 -12.38 34.21 4.05
N THR A 194 -11.91 35.09 3.17
CA THR A 194 -12.00 36.55 3.35
C THR A 194 -13.45 37.01 3.25
N LYS A 195 -14.22 36.48 2.31
CA LYS A 195 -15.65 36.84 2.10
C LYS A 195 -16.52 36.38 3.28
N LEU A 196 -16.26 35.17 3.80
CA LEU A 196 -16.96 34.66 4.98
C LEU A 196 -16.70 35.50 6.23
N SER A 197 -15.46 35.96 6.42
CA SER A 197 -15.11 36.81 7.56
C SER A 197 -15.82 38.21 7.45
N SER A 198 -15.88 38.79 6.24
CA SER A 198 -16.61 40.02 6.01
C SER A 198 -18.12 39.82 6.30
N LEU A 199 -18.72 38.74 5.80
CA LEU A 199 -20.13 38.44 5.99
C LEU A 199 -20.47 38.18 7.47
N GLU A 200 -19.58 37.49 8.21
CA GLU A 200 -19.75 37.29 9.65
C GLU A 200 -19.81 38.60 10.44
N SER A 201 -18.98 39.59 10.06
CA SER A 201 -19.02 40.95 10.63
C SER A 201 -20.35 41.68 10.31
N ASP A 202 -20.81 41.55 9.05
CA ASP A 202 -22.09 42.16 8.65
C ASP A 202 -23.28 41.55 9.37
N ILE A 203 -23.28 40.23 9.59
CA ILE A 203 -24.33 39.55 10.35
C ILE A 203 -24.32 39.94 11.82
N ALA A 204 -23.14 40.11 12.42
CA ALA A 204 -23.05 40.56 13.81
C ALA A 204 -23.66 41.94 13.98
N LYS A 205 -23.41 42.87 13.05
CA LYS A 205 -24.04 44.21 13.03
C LYS A 205 -25.55 44.10 12.82
N ALA A 206 -26.00 43.31 11.84
CA ALA A 206 -27.41 43.13 11.55
C ALA A 206 -28.20 42.53 12.72
N LEU A 207 -27.59 41.61 13.48
CA LEU A 207 -28.20 41.05 14.70
C LEU A 207 -28.35 42.10 15.80
N THR A 208 -27.32 42.94 16.00
CA THR A 208 -27.40 44.06 16.96
C THR A 208 -28.49 45.04 16.58
N GLU A 209 -28.55 45.48 15.32
CA GLU A 209 -29.61 46.40 14.82
C GLU A 209 -31.01 45.76 14.91
N ALA A 210 -31.15 44.47 14.67
CA ALA A 210 -32.42 43.76 14.81
C ALA A 210 -32.89 43.70 16.28
N ASP A 211 -31.99 43.49 17.22
CA ASP A 211 -32.29 43.47 18.65
C ASP A 211 -32.70 44.88 19.15
N GLU A 212 -31.98 45.92 18.72
CA GLU A 212 -32.33 47.32 19.05
C GLU A 212 -33.70 47.69 18.48
N SER A 213 -33.99 47.38 17.21
CA SER A 213 -35.28 47.65 16.57
C SER A 213 -36.43 46.91 17.26
N PHE A 214 -36.18 45.68 17.73
CA PHE A 214 -37.15 44.93 18.54
C PHE A 214 -37.42 45.59 19.89
N ARG A 215 -36.39 46.00 20.61
CA ARG A 215 -36.52 46.68 21.92
C ARG A 215 -37.22 48.03 21.82
N GLN A 216 -36.94 48.76 20.74
CA GLN A 216 -37.55 50.08 20.48
C GLN A 216 -38.96 49.97 19.88
N LYS A 217 -39.53 48.76 19.71
CA LYS A 217 -40.86 48.50 19.12
C LYS A 217 -41.06 49.12 17.74
N GLN A 218 -39.98 49.28 16.95
CA GLN A 218 -40.04 49.87 15.60
C GLN A 218 -40.61 48.90 14.55
N THR A 219 -40.61 47.59 14.83
CA THR A 219 -41.12 46.54 13.96
C THR A 219 -42.02 45.59 14.74
N SER A 220 -42.89 44.81 14.04
CA SER A 220 -43.71 43.81 14.72
C SER A 220 -42.80 42.74 15.34
N PRO A 221 -43.13 42.22 16.53
CA PRO A 221 -42.33 41.20 17.19
C PRO A 221 -42.05 39.95 16.33
N LEU A 222 -43.05 39.51 15.57
CA LEU A 222 -42.93 38.37 14.66
C LEU A 222 -41.93 38.64 13.52
N ALA A 223 -41.97 39.83 12.92
CA ALA A 223 -41.05 40.20 11.84
C ALA A 223 -39.59 40.28 12.34
N ALA A 224 -39.38 40.89 13.53
CA ALA A 224 -38.06 40.98 14.13
C ALA A 224 -37.49 39.61 14.47
N LEU A 225 -38.26 38.73 15.10
CA LEU A 225 -37.84 37.37 15.46
C LEU A 225 -37.59 36.50 14.22
N THR A 226 -38.43 36.66 13.17
CA THR A 226 -38.21 35.94 11.89
C THR A 226 -36.89 36.36 11.25
N TYR A 227 -36.57 37.63 11.27
CA TYR A 227 -35.31 38.13 10.75
C TYR A 227 -34.10 37.69 11.58
N GLN A 228 -34.21 37.73 12.92
CA GLN A 228 -33.13 37.18 13.79
C GLN A 228 -32.86 35.69 13.51
N ARG A 229 -33.94 34.89 13.32
CA ARG A 229 -33.81 33.49 12.95
C ARG A 229 -33.04 33.32 11.62
N GLU A 230 -33.43 34.08 10.60
CA GLU A 230 -32.75 34.05 9.30
C GLU A 230 -31.27 34.41 9.40
N LEU A 231 -30.89 35.43 10.16
CA LEU A 231 -29.51 35.81 10.42
C LEU A 231 -28.72 34.72 11.16
N LEU A 232 -29.35 34.02 12.12
CA LEU A 232 -28.73 32.91 12.83
C LEU A 232 -28.55 31.70 11.93
N ASP A 233 -29.48 31.39 11.04
CA ASP A 233 -29.35 30.34 10.03
C ASP A 233 -28.19 30.64 9.06
N ILE A 234 -28.07 31.91 8.65
CA ILE A 234 -26.93 32.37 7.85
C ILE A 234 -25.60 32.18 8.63
N LYS A 235 -25.58 32.60 9.89
CA LYS A 235 -24.39 32.43 10.75
C LYS A 235 -23.99 30.98 10.91
N ASN A 236 -24.94 30.09 11.10
CA ASN A 236 -24.71 28.65 11.17
C ASN A 236 -24.12 28.11 9.85
N THR A 237 -24.66 28.53 8.71
CA THR A 237 -24.13 28.18 7.38
C THR A 237 -22.68 28.63 7.22
N ILE A 238 -22.33 29.86 7.64
CA ILE A 238 -20.94 30.36 7.59
C ILE A 238 -20.01 29.51 8.48
N GLN A 239 -20.44 29.17 9.69
CA GLN A 239 -19.66 28.35 10.61
C GLN A 239 -19.38 26.98 10.02
N THR A 240 -20.37 26.35 9.37
CA THR A 240 -20.20 25.08 8.64
C THR A 240 -19.18 25.22 7.51
N MET A 241 -19.33 26.25 6.66
CA MET A 241 -18.39 26.50 5.56
C MET A 241 -16.95 26.78 6.05
N ARG A 242 -16.80 27.48 7.18
CA ARG A 242 -15.47 27.69 7.80
C ARG A 242 -14.87 26.39 8.33
N SER A 243 -15.66 25.54 8.98
CA SER A 243 -15.24 24.23 9.46
C SER A 243 -14.79 23.35 8.30
N GLU A 244 -15.56 23.26 7.23
CA GLU A 244 -15.20 22.52 6.01
C GLU A 244 -13.94 23.08 5.35
N SER A 245 -13.79 24.40 5.30
CA SER A 245 -12.59 25.07 4.77
C SER A 245 -11.34 24.74 5.58
N PHE A 246 -11.47 24.74 6.90
CA PHE A 246 -10.39 24.36 7.81
C PHE A 246 -9.99 22.90 7.62
N ALA A 247 -10.97 22.00 7.56
CA ALA A 247 -10.75 20.57 7.37
C ALA A 247 -10.08 20.27 6.01
N ALA A 248 -10.54 20.91 4.93
CA ALA A 248 -10.00 20.71 3.57
C ALA A 248 -8.49 21.01 3.49
N LYS A 249 -8.03 22.10 4.08
CA LYS A 249 -6.60 22.46 4.09
C LYS A 249 -5.76 21.47 4.90
N ARG A 250 -6.28 20.97 6.02
CA ARG A 250 -5.61 19.97 6.87
C ARG A 250 -5.55 18.61 6.19
N GLN A 251 -6.61 18.21 5.51
CA GLN A 251 -6.63 16.97 4.74
C GLN A 251 -5.60 17.00 3.60
N LEU A 252 -5.51 18.13 2.87
CA LEU A 252 -4.48 18.28 1.84
C LEU A 252 -3.06 18.23 2.43
N ALA A 253 -2.83 18.87 3.59
CA ALA A 253 -1.54 18.82 4.28
C ALA A 253 -1.16 17.36 4.66
N ALA A 254 -2.11 16.59 5.18
CA ALA A 254 -1.90 15.19 5.52
C ALA A 254 -1.54 14.33 4.31
N LEU A 255 -2.23 14.51 3.17
CA LEU A 255 -1.93 13.79 1.93
C LEU A 255 -0.52 14.11 1.39
N MET A 256 -0.08 15.37 1.53
CA MET A 256 1.28 15.79 1.18
C MET A 256 2.33 15.43 2.24
N ASN A 257 1.92 14.77 3.31
CA ASN A 257 2.72 14.50 4.52
C ASN A 257 3.32 15.76 5.18
N VAL A 258 2.72 16.93 4.98
CA VAL A 258 3.11 18.17 5.63
C VAL A 258 2.47 18.25 7.01
N ASN A 259 3.22 18.72 8.01
CA ASN A 259 2.64 18.92 9.36
C ASN A 259 1.37 19.76 9.25
N PRO A 260 0.22 19.27 9.72
CA PRO A 260 -1.05 19.98 9.61
C PRO A 260 -1.08 21.37 10.27
N ALA A 261 -0.14 21.68 11.16
CA ALA A 261 0.03 23.00 11.77
C ALA A 261 0.76 24.02 10.86
N THR A 262 1.47 23.54 9.82
CA THR A 262 2.22 24.40 8.90
C THR A 262 1.29 25.30 8.11
N LYS A 263 1.64 26.60 8.05
CA LYS A 263 0.91 27.58 7.23
C LYS A 263 1.47 27.56 5.81
N PHE A 264 0.61 27.31 4.85
CA PHE A 264 0.93 27.40 3.42
C PHE A 264 -0.22 28.07 2.65
N THR A 265 0.09 28.56 1.47
CA THR A 265 -0.90 29.14 0.54
C THR A 265 -1.00 28.28 -0.72
N LEU A 266 -2.17 28.28 -1.35
CA LEU A 266 -2.40 27.59 -2.61
C LEU A 266 -2.37 28.58 -3.76
N ALA A 267 -1.84 28.19 -4.89
CA ALA A 267 -2.00 28.91 -6.13
C ALA A 267 -3.48 28.83 -6.55
N LEU A 268 -4.11 29.99 -6.77
CA LEU A 268 -5.50 30.08 -7.18
C LEU A 268 -5.58 30.04 -8.72
N PRO A 269 -5.98 28.93 -9.35
CA PRO A 269 -6.11 28.85 -10.80
C PRO A 269 -7.24 29.77 -11.28
N PRO A 270 -7.15 30.31 -12.51
CA PRO A 270 -8.23 31.12 -13.07
C PRO A 270 -9.51 30.31 -13.17
N ARG A 271 -10.68 30.97 -13.01
CA ARG A 271 -11.99 30.32 -13.12
C ARG A 271 -12.44 30.03 -14.55
N HIS A 272 -11.79 30.63 -15.54
CA HIS A 272 -12.08 30.43 -16.96
C HIS A 272 -10.92 29.68 -17.58
N SER A 273 -11.05 28.37 -17.74
CA SER A 273 -10.28 27.56 -18.68
C SER A 273 -11.24 27.13 -19.80
N GLN A 274 -10.84 27.30 -21.05
CA GLN A 274 -11.57 26.70 -22.16
C GLN A 274 -11.41 25.18 -22.02
N GLU A 275 -12.47 24.50 -21.62
CA GLU A 275 -12.51 23.05 -21.62
C GLU A 275 -12.69 22.61 -23.09
N ALA A 276 -11.78 21.79 -23.62
CA ALA A 276 -11.99 21.16 -24.89
C ALA A 276 -13.22 20.24 -24.81
N ASP A 277 -14.06 20.27 -25.84
CA ASP A 277 -15.18 19.34 -25.97
C ASP A 277 -14.64 17.95 -26.34
N ILE A 278 -14.29 17.18 -25.33
CA ILE A 278 -13.75 15.84 -25.50
C ILE A 278 -14.89 14.84 -25.55
N VAL A 279 -14.97 14.09 -26.65
CA VAL A 279 -15.91 12.98 -26.82
C VAL A 279 -15.23 11.69 -26.45
N PHE A 280 -15.63 11.11 -25.34
CA PHE A 280 -15.14 9.81 -24.88
C PHE A 280 -15.84 8.66 -25.62
N LYS A 281 -15.08 7.61 -25.94
CA LYS A 281 -15.59 6.38 -26.56
C LYS A 281 -15.46 5.21 -25.57
N PRO A 282 -16.48 4.91 -24.76
CA PRO A 282 -16.37 3.95 -23.66
C PRO A 282 -15.86 2.56 -24.07
N ASP A 283 -16.29 2.02 -25.23
CA ASP A 283 -15.85 0.69 -25.70
C ASP A 283 -14.35 0.61 -26.01
N ALA A 284 -13.77 1.68 -26.58
CA ALA A 284 -12.34 1.75 -26.81
C ALA A 284 -11.56 1.90 -25.49
N MET A 285 -12.11 2.68 -24.56
CA MET A 285 -11.56 2.90 -23.24
C MET A 285 -11.57 1.64 -22.38
N VAL A 286 -12.63 0.83 -22.44
CA VAL A 286 -12.69 -0.47 -21.76
C VAL A 286 -11.56 -1.39 -22.23
N ARG A 287 -11.31 -1.47 -23.54
CA ARG A 287 -10.20 -2.28 -24.08
C ARG A 287 -8.85 -1.81 -23.54
N GLN A 288 -8.63 -0.50 -23.49
CA GLN A 288 -7.40 0.05 -22.89
C GLN A 288 -7.31 -0.23 -21.37
N ALA A 289 -8.40 -0.06 -20.63
CA ALA A 289 -8.45 -0.32 -19.22
C ALA A 289 -8.04 -1.77 -18.87
N LEU A 290 -8.55 -2.74 -19.62
CA LEU A 290 -8.23 -4.16 -19.41
C LEU A 290 -6.76 -4.51 -19.72
N LEU A 291 -6.04 -3.68 -20.47
CA LEU A 291 -4.61 -3.86 -20.76
C LEU A 291 -3.70 -3.13 -19.76
N HIS A 292 -4.12 -1.97 -19.27
CA HIS A 292 -3.22 -1.04 -18.58
C HIS A 292 -3.51 -0.87 -17.08
N ARG A 293 -4.71 -1.22 -16.62
CA ARG A 293 -5.04 -1.04 -15.19
C ARG A 293 -4.19 -1.92 -14.27
N PRO A 294 -3.64 -1.34 -13.18
CA PRO A 294 -2.82 -2.08 -12.22
C PRO A 294 -3.52 -3.30 -11.64
N GLU A 295 -4.82 -3.21 -11.34
CA GLU A 295 -5.59 -4.31 -10.74
C GLU A 295 -5.75 -5.50 -11.68
N VAL A 296 -5.89 -5.25 -12.99
CA VAL A 296 -5.99 -6.31 -13.99
C VAL A 296 -4.65 -6.99 -14.19
N ARG A 297 -3.57 -6.21 -14.25
CA ARG A 297 -2.21 -6.75 -14.37
C ARG A 297 -1.79 -7.51 -13.13
N GLU A 298 -2.11 -7.00 -11.93
CA GLU A 298 -1.91 -7.69 -10.65
C GLU A 298 -2.55 -9.08 -10.70
N LEU A 299 -3.83 -9.17 -11.06
CA LEU A 299 -4.56 -10.44 -11.13
C LEU A 299 -3.96 -11.40 -12.18
N ASN A 300 -3.53 -10.90 -13.35
CA ASN A 300 -2.88 -11.72 -14.36
C ASN A 300 -1.56 -12.33 -13.83
N TYR A 301 -0.80 -11.58 -13.05
CA TYR A 301 0.40 -12.12 -12.39
C TYR A 301 0.04 -13.13 -11.29
N GLU A 302 -1.02 -12.89 -10.52
CA GLU A 302 -1.52 -13.85 -9.52
C GLU A 302 -2.00 -15.15 -10.18
N GLN A 303 -2.67 -15.09 -11.35
CA GLN A 303 -3.05 -16.29 -12.12
C GLN A 303 -1.79 -17.07 -12.55
N ARG A 304 -0.76 -16.40 -13.06
CA ARG A 304 0.50 -17.03 -13.43
C ARG A 304 1.26 -17.64 -12.25
N ILE A 305 1.19 -17.04 -11.06
CA ILE A 305 1.70 -17.64 -9.82
C ILE A 305 0.93 -18.92 -9.50
N GLY A 306 -0.41 -18.90 -9.58
CA GLY A 306 -1.25 -20.08 -9.35
C GLY A 306 -0.99 -21.22 -10.34
N GLU A 307 -0.76 -20.93 -11.62
CA GLU A 307 -0.37 -21.94 -12.61
C GLU A 307 0.98 -22.61 -12.26
N ARG A 308 1.94 -21.82 -11.78
CA ARG A 308 3.23 -22.34 -11.33
C ARG A 308 3.10 -23.12 -10.03
N GLU A 309 2.25 -22.69 -9.11
CA GLU A 309 1.94 -23.44 -7.89
C GLU A 309 1.39 -24.84 -8.22
N ALA A 310 0.45 -24.91 -9.16
CA ALA A 310 -0.07 -26.17 -9.66
C ALA A 310 1.02 -27.04 -10.28
N THR A 311 1.95 -26.44 -11.04
CA THR A 311 3.10 -27.16 -11.61
C THR A 311 4.05 -27.67 -10.50
N GLY A 312 4.35 -26.85 -9.50
CA GLY A 312 5.16 -27.25 -8.35
C GLY A 312 4.53 -28.41 -7.57
N ALA A 313 3.23 -28.32 -7.31
CA ALA A 313 2.50 -29.39 -6.61
C ALA A 313 2.47 -30.73 -7.36
N LEU A 314 2.56 -30.70 -8.69
CA LEU A 314 2.70 -31.93 -9.50
C LEU A 314 4.14 -32.43 -9.50
N LEU A 315 5.13 -31.56 -9.55
CA LEU A 315 6.54 -31.96 -9.44
C LEU A 315 6.85 -32.62 -8.09
N ASP A 316 6.26 -32.13 -7.00
CA ASP A 316 6.45 -32.66 -5.63
C ASP A 316 6.02 -34.11 -5.48
N LEU A 317 5.22 -34.64 -6.41
CA LEU A 317 4.79 -36.06 -6.45
C LEU A 317 5.84 -36.98 -7.08
N LEU A 318 6.90 -36.43 -7.71
CA LEU A 318 7.94 -37.21 -8.39
C LEU A 318 9.00 -37.71 -7.42
N PRO A 319 9.73 -38.80 -7.77
CA PRO A 319 10.88 -39.26 -6.99
C PRO A 319 12.01 -38.22 -7.00
N SER A 320 12.60 -38.00 -5.82
CA SER A 320 13.81 -37.20 -5.65
C SER A 320 15.05 -37.99 -6.06
N LEU A 321 15.98 -37.34 -6.76
CA LEU A 321 17.30 -37.89 -7.12
C LEU A 321 18.37 -36.92 -6.64
N ARG A 322 19.06 -37.34 -5.58
CA ARG A 322 20.12 -36.54 -4.96
C ARG A 322 21.52 -37.05 -5.39
N PHE A 323 22.35 -36.15 -5.89
CA PHE A 323 23.76 -36.34 -6.05
C PHE A 323 24.51 -35.73 -4.87
N PHE A 324 25.52 -36.41 -4.39
CA PHE A 324 26.37 -35.89 -3.32
C PHE A 324 27.80 -36.27 -3.51
N GLY A 325 28.73 -35.43 -3.06
CA GLY A 325 30.17 -35.68 -3.02
C GLY A 325 30.76 -34.88 -1.87
N GLY A 326 31.67 -35.51 -1.14
CA GLY A 326 32.24 -34.87 0.02
C GLY A 326 33.62 -35.36 0.39
N PHE A 327 34.35 -34.53 1.11
CA PHE A 327 35.58 -34.86 1.81
C PHE A 327 35.21 -35.20 3.25
N ASN A 328 35.77 -36.34 3.74
CA ASN A 328 35.51 -36.84 5.08
C ASN A 328 36.84 -37.02 5.82
N HIS A 329 36.82 -36.74 7.10
CA HIS A 329 37.89 -36.95 8.03
C HIS A 329 37.35 -37.66 9.29
N ASN A 330 38.08 -38.67 9.81
CA ASN A 330 37.76 -39.33 11.07
C ASN A 330 39.05 -39.64 11.82
N SER A 331 39.16 -39.22 13.07
CA SER A 331 40.37 -39.31 13.89
C SER A 331 40.64 -40.72 14.45
N ASN A 332 39.80 -41.72 14.16
CA ASN A 332 39.93 -43.08 14.68
C ASN A 332 41.17 -43.75 14.15
N ASP A 333 42.18 -43.99 15.00
CA ASP A 333 43.48 -44.61 14.65
C ASP A 333 43.39 -46.07 14.14
N PHE A 334 42.22 -46.72 14.33
CA PHE A 334 41.96 -48.03 13.75
C PHE A 334 41.61 -48.00 12.27
N LEU A 335 41.38 -46.79 11.68
CA LEU A 335 41.17 -46.64 10.25
C LEU A 335 42.51 -46.64 9.52
N PHE A 336 42.57 -47.36 8.43
CA PHE A 336 43.77 -47.35 7.55
C PHE A 336 43.97 -46.02 6.86
N ASN A 337 42.84 -45.34 6.48
CA ASN A 337 42.81 -43.99 5.94
C ASN A 337 41.85 -43.15 6.77
N ASN A 338 42.35 -42.09 7.37
CA ASN A 338 41.56 -41.13 8.18
C ASN A 338 40.86 -40.08 7.34
N GLU A 339 41.24 -39.98 6.05
CA GLU A 339 40.69 -39.02 5.10
C GLU A 339 40.30 -39.72 3.81
N TRP A 340 39.13 -39.42 3.28
CA TRP A 340 38.65 -39.98 2.01
C TRP A 340 37.64 -39.08 1.32
N LEU A 341 37.58 -39.22 -0.01
CA LEU A 341 36.52 -38.65 -0.84
C LEU A 341 35.39 -39.68 -0.98
N SER A 342 34.16 -39.21 -0.75
CA SER A 342 32.96 -39.99 -1.01
C SER A 342 32.10 -39.30 -2.05
N TRP A 343 31.46 -40.06 -2.91
CA TRP A 343 30.44 -39.56 -3.84
C TRP A 343 29.40 -40.65 -4.07
N GLY A 344 28.19 -40.22 -4.42
CA GLY A 344 27.11 -41.15 -4.68
C GLY A 344 25.86 -40.52 -5.17
N THR A 345 24.88 -41.34 -5.46
CA THR A 345 23.54 -40.95 -5.82
C THR A 345 22.53 -41.65 -4.93
N ARG A 346 21.46 -40.96 -4.58
CA ARG A 346 20.35 -41.53 -3.78
C ARG A 346 19.05 -41.16 -4.44
N ALA A 347 18.22 -42.15 -4.79
CA ALA A 347 16.84 -41.94 -5.19
C ALA A 347 15.92 -42.23 -4.00
N SER A 348 14.99 -41.36 -3.74
CA SER A 348 13.93 -41.55 -2.72
C SER A 348 12.58 -41.16 -3.28
N TRP A 349 11.58 -41.96 -2.96
CA TRP A 349 10.22 -41.73 -3.41
C TRP A 349 9.19 -42.13 -2.35
N ASN A 350 8.30 -41.22 -2.03
CA ASN A 350 7.15 -41.55 -1.20
C ASN A 350 6.01 -42.05 -2.09
N VAL A 351 5.92 -43.37 -2.27
CA VAL A 351 4.93 -43.98 -3.16
C VAL A 351 3.48 -43.63 -2.75
N PHE A 352 3.25 -43.36 -1.48
CA PHE A 352 1.93 -42.95 -1.01
C PHE A 352 1.48 -41.58 -1.51
N GLU A 353 2.41 -40.73 -1.98
CA GLU A 353 2.10 -39.46 -2.64
C GLU A 353 1.21 -39.65 -3.88
N LEU A 354 1.32 -40.79 -4.58
CA LEU A 354 0.46 -41.12 -5.73
C LEU A 354 -1.03 -41.10 -5.37
N PHE A 355 -1.40 -41.49 -4.16
CA PHE A 355 -2.80 -41.45 -3.70
C PHE A 355 -3.30 -40.02 -3.48
N ARG A 356 -2.41 -39.05 -3.30
CA ARG A 356 -2.74 -37.62 -3.17
C ARG A 356 -3.01 -36.96 -4.52
N TYR A 357 -2.47 -37.53 -5.63
CA TYR A 357 -2.55 -36.95 -6.97
C TYR A 357 -3.97 -36.50 -7.38
N PRO A 358 -5.03 -37.32 -7.27
CA PRO A 358 -6.37 -36.89 -7.67
C PRO A 358 -6.89 -35.69 -6.87
N GLY A 359 -6.59 -35.68 -5.57
CA GLY A 359 -6.95 -34.57 -4.66
C GLY A 359 -6.21 -33.28 -5.00
N THR A 360 -4.88 -33.37 -5.17
CA THR A 360 -4.03 -32.24 -5.56
C THR A 360 -4.45 -31.66 -6.91
N LYS A 361 -4.67 -32.51 -7.90
CA LYS A 361 -5.17 -32.08 -9.22
C LYS A 361 -6.48 -31.35 -9.12
N LYS A 362 -7.46 -31.91 -8.38
CA LYS A 362 -8.77 -31.27 -8.18
C LYS A 362 -8.69 -29.96 -7.43
N ALA A 363 -7.84 -29.84 -6.42
CA ALA A 363 -7.60 -28.58 -5.70
C ALA A 363 -7.02 -27.51 -6.63
N ASN A 364 -6.03 -27.88 -7.45
CA ASN A 364 -5.41 -26.95 -8.41
C ASN A 364 -6.41 -26.48 -9.48
N GLU A 365 -7.26 -27.39 -10.00
CA GLU A 365 -8.32 -27.02 -10.96
C GLU A 365 -9.30 -26.02 -10.35
N LEU A 366 -9.72 -26.25 -9.10
CA LEU A 366 -10.64 -25.34 -8.40
C LEU A 366 -9.98 -24.01 -8.07
N GLN A 367 -8.70 -23.99 -7.73
CA GLN A 367 -7.93 -22.76 -7.50
C GLN A 367 -7.83 -21.92 -8.79
N GLN A 368 -7.54 -22.55 -9.92
CA GLN A 368 -7.52 -21.87 -11.21
C GLN A 368 -8.90 -21.34 -11.61
N GLU A 369 -9.95 -22.14 -11.41
CA GLU A 369 -11.31 -21.67 -11.69
C GLU A 369 -11.72 -20.51 -10.78
N LEU A 370 -11.33 -20.51 -9.51
CA LEU A 370 -11.53 -19.39 -8.59
C LEU A 370 -10.86 -18.12 -9.12
N LEU A 371 -9.61 -18.19 -9.59
CA LEU A 371 -8.89 -17.05 -10.16
C LEU A 371 -9.54 -16.57 -11.46
N ASN A 372 -10.03 -17.48 -12.31
CA ASN A 372 -10.78 -17.13 -13.53
C ASN A 372 -12.08 -16.39 -13.20
N GLN A 373 -12.85 -16.85 -12.21
CA GLN A 373 -14.07 -16.17 -11.78
C GLN A 373 -13.77 -14.78 -11.18
N ARG A 374 -12.67 -14.64 -10.44
CA ARG A 374 -12.19 -13.33 -9.97
C ARG A 374 -11.83 -12.40 -11.13
N ALA A 375 -11.20 -12.92 -12.19
CA ALA A 375 -10.85 -12.14 -13.38
C ALA A 375 -12.11 -11.64 -14.11
N LEU A 376 -13.13 -12.49 -14.25
CA LEU A 376 -14.42 -12.08 -14.85
C LEU A 376 -15.13 -11.02 -14.00
N ALA A 377 -15.15 -11.20 -12.68
CA ALA A 377 -15.75 -10.23 -11.76
C ALA A 377 -15.01 -8.87 -11.83
N LEU A 378 -13.66 -8.89 -11.84
CA LEU A 378 -12.86 -7.68 -11.99
C LEU A 378 -13.09 -7.03 -13.37
N THR A 379 -13.18 -7.80 -14.45
CA THR A 379 -13.50 -7.31 -15.79
C THR A 379 -14.83 -6.54 -15.78
N MET A 380 -15.89 -7.11 -15.18
CA MET A 380 -17.18 -6.42 -15.06
C MET A 380 -17.06 -5.13 -14.23
N ALA A 381 -16.31 -5.14 -13.12
CA ALA A 381 -16.06 -3.95 -12.32
C ALA A 381 -15.36 -2.85 -13.11
N VAL A 382 -14.33 -3.20 -13.91
CA VAL A 382 -13.60 -2.27 -14.79
C VAL A 382 -14.52 -1.68 -15.85
N VAL A 383 -15.30 -2.52 -16.55
CA VAL A 383 -16.28 -2.07 -17.54
C VAL A 383 -17.25 -1.06 -16.94
N THR A 384 -17.82 -1.42 -15.78
CA THR A 384 -18.75 -0.56 -15.06
C THR A 384 -18.10 0.77 -14.66
N GLN A 385 -16.87 0.73 -14.14
CA GLN A 385 -16.17 1.94 -13.69
C GLN A 385 -15.85 2.89 -14.84
N VAL A 386 -15.46 2.38 -16.01
CA VAL A 386 -15.23 3.22 -17.22
C VAL A 386 -16.52 3.92 -17.62
N HIS A 387 -17.63 3.20 -17.76
CA HIS A 387 -18.91 3.79 -18.13
C HIS A 387 -19.41 4.82 -17.09
N VAL A 388 -19.29 4.49 -15.80
CA VAL A 388 -19.67 5.40 -14.71
C VAL A 388 -18.79 6.64 -14.69
N SER A 389 -17.47 6.54 -14.96
CA SER A 389 -16.57 7.69 -14.96
C SER A 389 -16.92 8.68 -16.09
N VAL A 390 -17.23 8.18 -17.30
CA VAL A 390 -17.67 8.99 -18.43
C VAL A 390 -19.01 9.67 -18.11
N GLY A 391 -20.00 8.91 -17.63
CA GLY A 391 -21.30 9.48 -17.25
C GLY A 391 -21.22 10.54 -16.15
N ARG A 392 -20.35 10.33 -15.15
CA ARG A 392 -20.08 11.33 -14.10
C ARG A 392 -19.46 12.61 -14.65
N TYR A 393 -18.55 12.50 -15.63
CA TYR A 393 -17.98 13.68 -16.28
C TYR A 393 -19.04 14.49 -17.03
N GLU A 394 -19.90 13.86 -17.80
CA GLU A 394 -21.00 14.53 -18.52
C GLU A 394 -21.97 15.23 -17.57
N ILE A 395 -22.39 14.53 -16.49
CA ILE A 395 -23.27 15.11 -15.47
C ILE A 395 -22.60 16.29 -14.76
N ALA A 396 -21.30 16.15 -14.42
CA ALA A 396 -20.54 17.22 -13.77
C ALA A 396 -20.46 18.47 -14.67
N LYS A 397 -20.25 18.29 -15.99
CA LYS A 397 -20.21 19.38 -16.98
C LYS A 397 -21.55 20.10 -17.08
N GLN A 398 -22.67 19.36 -17.17
CA GLN A 398 -24.01 19.94 -17.16
C GLN A 398 -24.30 20.74 -15.87
N ARG A 399 -23.90 20.17 -14.71
CA ARG A 399 -24.06 20.83 -13.42
C ARG A 399 -23.23 22.10 -13.31
N LEU A 400 -22.00 22.12 -13.88
CA LEU A 400 -21.17 23.32 -13.93
C LEU A 400 -21.88 24.44 -14.68
N GLY A 401 -22.44 24.21 -15.87
CA GLY A 401 -23.16 25.21 -16.64
C GLY A 401 -24.38 25.78 -15.86
N THR A 402 -25.14 24.94 -15.18
CA THR A 402 -26.25 25.36 -14.34
C THR A 402 -25.81 26.23 -13.16
N THR A 403 -24.76 25.81 -12.45
CA THR A 403 -24.24 26.53 -11.28
C THR A 403 -23.54 27.84 -11.66
N GLU A 404 -22.89 27.90 -12.82
CA GLU A 404 -22.31 29.13 -13.36
C GLU A 404 -23.37 30.17 -13.63
N ASN A 405 -24.45 29.78 -14.30
CA ASN A 405 -25.60 30.67 -14.55
C ASN A 405 -26.26 31.12 -13.24
N TYR A 406 -26.45 30.21 -12.28
CA TYR A 406 -26.96 30.54 -10.96
C TYR A 406 -26.08 31.56 -10.23
N PHE A 407 -24.73 31.38 -10.28
CA PHE A 407 -23.79 32.34 -9.70
C PHE A 407 -23.88 33.73 -10.39
N LYS A 408 -23.92 33.77 -11.75
CA LYS A 408 -24.04 35.01 -12.51
C LYS A 408 -25.31 35.77 -12.11
N VAL A 409 -26.47 35.09 -12.01
CA VAL A 409 -27.74 35.70 -11.60
C VAL A 409 -27.65 36.24 -10.18
N ASN A 410 -27.15 35.45 -9.21
CA ASN A 410 -27.05 35.92 -7.81
C ASN A 410 -26.08 37.11 -7.68
N ASN A 411 -24.99 37.13 -8.46
CA ASN A 411 -24.09 38.28 -8.44
C ASN A 411 -24.75 39.56 -9.01
N ASN A 412 -25.53 39.44 -10.08
CA ASN A 412 -26.30 40.55 -10.63
C ASN A 412 -27.34 41.05 -9.64
N ILE A 413 -28.03 40.14 -8.94
CA ILE A 413 -29.01 40.53 -7.89
C ILE A 413 -28.29 41.30 -6.76
N LEU A 414 -27.12 40.80 -6.32
CA LEU A 414 -26.31 41.46 -5.29
C LEU A 414 -25.93 42.89 -5.71
N GLU A 415 -25.44 43.07 -6.94
CA GLU A 415 -25.06 44.40 -7.44
C GLU A 415 -26.26 45.36 -7.50
N GLN A 416 -27.44 44.92 -7.97
CA GLN A 416 -28.66 45.72 -7.97
C GLN A 416 -29.12 46.04 -6.54
N THR A 417 -29.06 45.06 -5.64
CA THR A 417 -29.41 45.23 -4.23
C THR A 417 -28.47 46.22 -3.52
N LYS A 418 -27.18 46.20 -3.83
CA LYS A 418 -26.18 47.13 -3.32
C LYS A 418 -26.45 48.57 -3.78
N ILE A 419 -26.81 48.77 -5.05
CA ILE A 419 -27.25 50.06 -5.56
C ILE A 419 -28.52 50.55 -4.82
N GLY A 420 -29.51 49.69 -4.66
CA GLY A 420 -30.74 49.97 -3.91
C GLY A 420 -30.46 50.29 -2.45
N TYR A 421 -29.56 49.62 -1.79
CA TYR A 421 -29.15 49.91 -0.42
C TYR A 421 -28.47 51.30 -0.32
N ASN A 422 -27.50 51.57 -1.20
CA ASN A 422 -26.80 52.86 -1.22
C ASN A 422 -27.74 54.04 -1.50
N THR A 423 -28.84 53.83 -2.24
CA THR A 423 -29.89 54.82 -2.51
C THR A 423 -31.03 54.78 -1.49
N ARG A 424 -30.91 54.04 -0.38
CA ARG A 424 -31.89 53.83 0.69
C ARG A 424 -33.24 53.26 0.24
N LYS A 425 -33.28 52.61 -0.92
CA LYS A 425 -34.50 51.96 -1.45
C LYS A 425 -34.63 50.50 -1.00
N VAL A 426 -33.52 49.89 -0.55
CA VAL A 426 -33.47 48.52 -0.08
C VAL A 426 -32.95 48.51 1.34
N SER A 427 -33.51 47.66 2.21
CA SER A 427 -33.07 47.50 3.60
C SER A 427 -31.69 46.83 3.69
N TYR A 428 -30.97 47.12 4.78
CA TYR A 428 -29.71 46.44 5.09
C TYR A 428 -29.91 44.93 5.22
N GLN A 429 -31.03 44.50 5.74
CA GLN A 429 -31.43 43.08 5.83
C GLN A 429 -31.40 42.39 4.47
N ASN A 430 -32.05 42.95 3.46
CA ASN A 430 -32.06 42.40 2.11
C ASN A 430 -30.66 42.39 1.49
N PHE A 431 -29.87 43.43 1.74
CA PHE A 431 -28.50 43.51 1.26
C PHE A 431 -27.63 42.38 1.87
N VAL A 432 -27.70 42.12 3.17
CA VAL A 432 -26.94 41.04 3.85
C VAL A 432 -27.39 39.68 3.34
N ARG A 433 -28.72 39.47 3.14
CA ARG A 433 -29.24 38.22 2.58
C ARG A 433 -28.69 37.95 1.18
N GLU A 434 -28.76 38.94 0.28
CA GLU A 434 -28.29 38.75 -1.09
C GLU A 434 -26.76 38.62 -1.17
N LYS A 435 -26.01 39.28 -0.28
CA LYS A 435 -24.57 39.08 -0.13
C LYS A 435 -24.23 37.62 0.23
N MET A 436 -24.99 37.02 1.16
CA MET A 436 -24.85 35.63 1.50
C MET A 436 -25.21 34.71 0.33
N ASN A 437 -26.37 34.94 -0.32
CA ASN A 437 -26.81 34.13 -1.46
C ASN A 437 -25.74 34.11 -2.56
N SER A 438 -25.12 35.27 -2.85
CA SER A 438 -24.02 35.36 -3.81
C SER A 438 -22.78 34.57 -3.38
N ILE A 439 -22.39 34.60 -2.10
CA ILE A 439 -21.24 33.84 -1.56
C ILE A 439 -21.52 32.32 -1.63
N VAL A 440 -22.73 31.90 -1.27
CA VAL A 440 -23.14 30.49 -1.37
C VAL A 440 -23.17 30.02 -2.84
N ALA A 441 -23.69 30.87 -3.74
CA ALA A 441 -23.70 30.57 -5.16
C ALA A 441 -22.26 30.44 -5.73
N GLU A 442 -21.36 31.32 -5.31
CA GLU A 442 -19.94 31.26 -5.66
C GLU A 442 -19.28 29.94 -5.16
N ALA A 443 -19.54 29.55 -3.92
CA ALA A 443 -19.05 28.31 -3.35
C ALA A 443 -19.53 27.08 -4.15
N ARG A 444 -20.82 27.06 -4.51
CA ARG A 444 -21.42 25.99 -5.33
C ARG A 444 -20.79 25.93 -6.72
N TYR A 445 -20.49 27.07 -7.33
CA TYR A 445 -19.79 27.13 -8.61
C TYR A 445 -18.37 26.58 -8.49
N ASP A 446 -17.59 26.99 -7.50
CA ASP A 446 -16.24 26.47 -7.27
C ASP A 446 -16.23 24.93 -7.01
N VAL A 447 -17.22 24.41 -6.26
CA VAL A 447 -17.38 22.97 -6.02
C VAL A 447 -17.78 22.23 -7.32
N ALA A 448 -18.69 22.78 -8.11
CA ALA A 448 -19.11 22.18 -9.37
C ALA A 448 -17.93 22.12 -10.36
N ARG A 449 -17.10 23.17 -10.43
CA ARG A 449 -15.89 23.19 -11.21
C ARG A 449 -14.89 22.14 -10.76
N ALA A 450 -14.62 22.06 -9.45
CA ALA A 450 -13.78 21.03 -8.87
C ALA A 450 -14.28 19.63 -9.25
N SER A 451 -15.60 19.43 -9.30
CA SER A 451 -16.21 18.16 -9.68
C SER A 451 -15.95 17.79 -11.14
N VAL A 452 -15.94 18.76 -12.07
CA VAL A 452 -15.60 18.52 -13.49
C VAL A 452 -14.14 18.13 -13.62
N GLU A 453 -13.22 18.87 -12.99
CA GLU A 453 -11.79 18.60 -13.03
C GLU A 453 -11.46 17.19 -12.46
N ASN A 454 -12.11 16.84 -11.35
CA ASN A 454 -11.97 15.51 -10.76
C ASN A 454 -12.58 14.41 -11.64
N ALA A 455 -13.78 14.63 -12.18
CA ALA A 455 -14.42 13.65 -13.04
C ALA A 455 -13.63 13.42 -14.32
N TYR A 456 -13.08 14.48 -14.92
CA TYR A 456 -12.16 14.39 -16.06
C TYR A 456 -10.95 13.51 -15.75
N ALA A 457 -10.26 13.80 -14.66
CA ALA A 457 -9.11 13.00 -14.24
C ALA A 457 -9.46 11.54 -13.97
N ASN A 458 -10.65 11.28 -13.38
CA ASN A 458 -11.11 9.93 -13.09
C ASN A 458 -11.43 9.12 -14.34
N VAL A 459 -11.80 9.78 -15.46
CA VAL A 459 -11.93 9.09 -16.75
C VAL A 459 -10.58 8.49 -17.16
N PHE A 460 -9.48 9.24 -17.09
CA PHE A 460 -8.14 8.73 -17.42
C PHE A 460 -7.63 7.69 -16.42
N ALA A 461 -7.87 7.90 -15.14
CA ALA A 461 -7.55 6.91 -14.11
C ALA A 461 -8.31 5.59 -14.35
N SER A 462 -9.56 5.66 -14.82
CA SER A 462 -10.39 4.46 -15.11
C SER A 462 -9.84 3.60 -16.24
N ILE A 463 -9.03 4.13 -17.14
CA ILE A 463 -8.37 3.39 -18.23
C ILE A 463 -6.94 2.96 -17.91
N GLY A 464 -6.46 3.23 -16.68
CA GLY A 464 -5.13 2.82 -16.25
C GLY A 464 -3.99 3.65 -16.84
N GLN A 465 -4.28 4.84 -17.37
CA GLN A 465 -3.26 5.80 -17.76
C GLN A 465 -2.63 6.39 -16.50
N ASP A 466 -1.40 5.97 -16.21
CA ASP A 466 -0.64 6.48 -15.07
C ASP A 466 -0.28 7.95 -15.29
N THR A 467 -0.63 8.77 -14.31
CA THR A 467 -0.39 10.22 -14.36
C THR A 467 1.04 10.62 -13.98
N PHE A 468 1.90 9.67 -13.58
CA PHE A 468 3.27 9.98 -13.13
C PHE A 468 4.38 9.32 -13.98
N GLY A 469 4.06 8.42 -14.93
CA GLY A 469 5.04 7.85 -15.87
C GLY A 469 6.20 7.10 -15.20
N GLN A 470 7.33 7.00 -15.93
CA GLN A 470 8.55 6.35 -15.44
C GLN A 470 9.56 7.40 -14.95
N ILE A 471 9.26 8.08 -13.85
CA ILE A 471 10.23 8.99 -13.20
C ILE A 471 10.76 8.36 -11.92
N ASP A 472 12.05 8.55 -11.66
CA ASP A 472 12.62 8.24 -10.36
C ASP A 472 12.16 9.30 -9.34
N VAL A 473 11.19 8.86 -8.52
CA VAL A 473 10.60 9.72 -7.48
C VAL A 473 11.61 10.03 -6.37
N ALA A 474 12.58 9.16 -6.13
CA ALA A 474 13.54 9.31 -5.03
C ALA A 474 14.56 10.41 -5.34
N GLU A 475 15.06 10.48 -6.57
CA GLU A 475 16.11 11.42 -6.98
C GLU A 475 15.57 12.78 -7.46
N SER A 476 14.32 12.83 -7.94
CA SER A 476 13.74 14.08 -8.48
C SER A 476 13.28 15.05 -7.39
N SER A 477 13.45 16.35 -7.62
CA SER A 477 12.89 17.40 -6.78
C SER A 477 11.37 17.51 -6.94
N VAL A 478 10.68 18.12 -5.96
CA VAL A 478 9.23 18.38 -6.06
C VAL A 478 8.88 19.23 -7.29
N ASP A 479 9.76 20.20 -7.64
CA ASP A 479 9.54 21.08 -8.80
C ASP A 479 9.65 20.31 -10.13
N GLU A 480 10.63 19.41 -10.26
CA GLU A 480 10.80 18.55 -11.44
C GLU A 480 9.62 17.57 -11.60
N LEU A 481 9.25 16.90 -10.51
CA LEU A 481 8.07 16.03 -10.49
C LEU A 481 6.79 16.79 -10.85
N GLY A 482 6.61 18.01 -10.30
CA GLY A 482 5.45 18.85 -10.59
C GLY A 482 5.40 19.27 -12.07
N LYS A 483 6.51 19.65 -12.67
CA LYS A 483 6.60 19.96 -14.11
C LYS A 483 6.29 18.74 -14.98
N HIS A 484 6.82 17.58 -14.61
CA HIS A 484 6.57 16.34 -15.33
C HIS A 484 5.09 15.97 -15.30
N LEU A 485 4.47 15.97 -14.11
CA LEU A 485 3.03 15.71 -13.95
C LEU A 485 2.16 16.69 -14.76
N LYS A 486 2.56 17.96 -14.82
CA LYS A 486 1.90 18.96 -15.63
C LYS A 486 2.01 18.64 -17.11
N ASN A 487 3.18 18.29 -17.60
CA ASN A 487 3.39 17.94 -19.00
C ASN A 487 2.60 16.68 -19.40
N LEU A 488 2.59 15.65 -18.56
CA LEU A 488 1.77 14.45 -18.80
C LEU A 488 0.28 14.79 -18.90
N SER A 489 -0.24 15.68 -18.04
CA SER A 489 -1.65 16.07 -18.10
C SER A 489 -1.98 16.88 -19.35
N LEU A 490 -1.01 17.58 -19.96
CA LEU A 490 -1.18 18.33 -21.22
C LEU A 490 -1.12 17.41 -22.47
N ILE A 491 -0.44 16.28 -22.38
CA ILE A 491 -0.36 15.29 -23.49
C ILE A 491 -1.72 14.56 -23.66
N HIS A 492 -2.53 14.55 -22.62
CA HIS A 492 -3.85 13.90 -22.63
C HIS A 492 -5.01 14.85 -23.00
N ILE A 493 -4.72 16.13 -23.29
CA ILE A 493 -5.63 17.13 -23.84
C ILE A 493 -5.43 17.22 -25.34
#